data_65b95130e254621ceef7223208705ba3
#
_entry.id   65b95130e254621ceef7223208705ba3
#
_cell.length_a   1.000
_cell.length_b   1.000
_cell.length_c   1.000
_cell.angle_alpha   90.00
_cell.angle_beta   90.00
_cell.angle_gamma   90.00
#
_symmetry.space_group_name_H-M   'P 1'
#
loop_
_entity.id
_entity.type
_entity.pdbx_description
1 polymer ?
#
loop_
_entity_poly.entity_id
_entity_poly.type
_entity_poly.pdbx_seq_one_letter_code
_entity_poly.pdbx_strand_id
1 'polypeptide(L)'
;LEKNSCASQGVSNRERNIITVVKENKKLGFVGIPEEIDHNIIEKIIEEKKVPVIAPLGLDNENCVHNINADTVAGAIAKKLNARRLIIMSDVEGVLDKNKDLLSEIDSKQIQNLISDKTIDGGMIPKIENCLDVAQNGVKGVVIIDGRKNHSILFELLSDKGSGTLIRK
;
A
#
# COMPACT_ATOMS: atom_id res chain seq x y z
N LEU A 1 -1.88 19.13 3.29
CA LEU A 1 -2.91 18.82 4.28
C LEU A 1 -3.20 20.04 5.15
N GLU A 2 -2.22 20.63 5.80
CA GLU A 2 -2.39 21.78 6.71
C GLU A 2 -3.04 22.98 6.04
N LYS A 3 -2.68 23.29 4.78
CA LYS A 3 -3.35 24.37 3.99
C LYS A 3 -4.86 24.16 3.84
N ASN A 4 -5.35 22.94 4.01
CA ASN A 4 -6.76 22.57 3.93
C ASN A 4 -7.33 22.24 5.30
N SER A 5 -6.76 22.78 6.37
CA SER A 5 -7.20 22.58 7.78
C SER A 5 -7.18 21.12 8.22
N CYS A 6 -6.33 20.28 7.60
CA CYS A 6 -6.15 18.90 7.99
C CYS A 6 -4.82 18.78 8.76
N ALA A 7 -4.91 18.61 10.08
CA ALA A 7 -3.74 18.41 10.91
C ALA A 7 -2.97 17.16 10.47
N SER A 8 -1.68 17.29 10.23
CA SER A 8 -0.85 16.18 9.75
C SER A 8 0.53 16.20 10.39
N GLN A 9 1.20 15.07 10.40
CA GLN A 9 2.55 14.94 10.90
C GLN A 9 3.38 14.08 9.95
N GLY A 10 4.47 14.66 9.45
CA GLY A 10 5.48 13.93 8.70
C GLY A 10 6.22 12.96 9.61
N VAL A 11 6.43 11.74 9.13
CA VAL A 11 7.21 10.72 9.82
C VAL A 11 8.30 10.24 8.87
N SER A 12 9.54 10.51 9.25
CA SER A 12 10.71 10.02 8.52
C SER A 12 11.68 9.36 9.50
N ASN A 13 12.43 8.38 9.03
CA ASN A 13 13.38 7.65 9.87
C ASN A 13 14.56 8.48 10.38
N ARG A 14 14.74 9.72 9.88
CA ARG A 14 15.78 10.61 10.40
C ARG A 14 15.52 11.10 11.82
N GLU A 15 14.24 11.22 12.18
CA GLU A 15 13.83 11.74 13.49
C GLU A 15 13.33 10.63 14.41
N ARG A 16 12.70 9.60 13.82
CA ARG A 16 12.12 8.45 14.55
C ARG A 16 12.18 7.22 13.67
N ASN A 17 12.93 6.21 14.08
CA ASN A 17 12.95 4.94 13.33
C ASN A 17 11.64 4.19 13.55
N ILE A 18 10.73 4.30 12.58
CA ILE A 18 9.47 3.55 12.60
C ILE A 18 9.51 2.30 11.73
N ILE A 19 10.48 2.19 10.83
CA ILE A 19 10.60 1.07 9.89
C ILE A 19 12.02 0.54 9.95
N THR A 20 12.18 -0.63 10.54
CA THR A 20 13.42 -1.40 10.43
C THR A 20 13.38 -2.24 9.17
N VAL A 21 14.50 -2.32 8.46
CA VAL A 21 14.59 -3.05 7.20
C VAL A 21 15.73 -4.04 7.19
N VAL A 22 15.53 -5.09 6.40
CA VAL A 22 16.62 -5.93 5.89
C VAL A 22 16.93 -5.57 4.45
N LYS A 23 18.19 -5.69 4.06
CA LYS A 23 18.61 -5.40 2.68
C LYS A 23 18.00 -6.40 1.72
N GLU A 24 17.25 -5.93 0.73
CA GLU A 24 16.54 -6.79 -0.21
C GLU A 24 17.51 -7.61 -1.08
N ASN A 25 18.45 -6.94 -1.73
CA ASN A 25 19.45 -7.59 -2.59
C ASN A 25 20.71 -6.70 -2.66
N LYS A 26 21.89 -7.33 -2.54
CA LYS A 26 23.17 -6.61 -2.65
C LYS A 26 23.33 -5.86 -3.98
N LYS A 27 22.71 -6.32 -5.06
CA LYS A 27 22.77 -5.69 -6.39
C LYS A 27 21.92 -4.44 -6.51
N LEU A 28 20.88 -4.28 -5.67
CA LEU A 28 19.95 -3.15 -5.70
C LEU A 28 20.43 -1.94 -4.88
N GLY A 29 21.63 -2.01 -4.28
CA GLY A 29 22.18 -0.93 -3.47
C GLY A 29 21.41 -0.74 -2.16
N PHE A 30 20.93 0.48 -1.88
CA PHE A 30 20.22 0.83 -0.67
C PHE A 30 18.70 0.65 -0.84
N VAL A 31 18.28 -0.56 -1.16
CA VAL A 31 16.88 -0.99 -1.20
C VAL A 31 16.65 -2.01 -0.08
N GLY A 32 15.57 -1.82 0.69
CA GLY A 32 15.23 -2.65 1.84
C GLY A 32 13.80 -3.18 1.79
N ILE A 33 13.58 -4.27 2.53
CA ILE A 33 12.26 -4.85 2.79
C ILE A 33 11.93 -4.56 4.26
N PRO A 34 10.72 -4.10 4.61
CA PRO A 34 10.30 -3.89 5.98
C PRO A 34 10.39 -5.20 6.78
N GLU A 35 11.12 -5.17 7.89
CA GLU A 35 11.22 -6.26 8.85
C GLU A 35 10.33 -5.99 10.06
N GLU A 36 10.40 -4.76 10.59
CA GLU A 36 9.61 -4.35 11.75
C GLU A 36 9.04 -2.95 11.56
N ILE A 37 7.82 -2.76 12.08
CA ILE A 37 7.12 -1.47 12.10
C ILE A 37 6.80 -1.12 13.55
N ASP A 38 7.30 0.02 14.03
CA ASP A 38 6.85 0.60 15.31
C ASP A 38 5.51 1.31 15.11
N HIS A 39 4.43 0.56 15.29
CA HIS A 39 3.08 1.08 15.14
C HIS A 39 2.67 2.04 16.27
N ASN A 40 3.29 1.97 17.46
CA ASN A 40 2.93 2.83 18.59
C ASN A 40 3.09 4.32 18.24
N ILE A 41 4.14 4.65 17.48
CA ILE A 41 4.36 6.02 17.01
C ILE A 41 3.24 6.47 16.08
N ILE A 42 2.80 5.60 15.19
CA ILE A 42 1.72 5.90 14.23
C ILE A 42 0.39 6.07 14.98
N GLU A 43 0.08 5.15 15.89
CA GLU A 43 -1.14 5.20 16.70
C GLU A 43 -1.21 6.48 17.54
N LYS A 44 -0.08 6.88 18.19
CA LYS A 44 -0.02 8.12 18.93
C LYS A 44 -0.33 9.36 18.10
N ILE A 45 0.14 9.42 16.84
CA ILE A 45 -0.16 10.52 15.92
C ILE A 45 -1.67 10.53 15.60
N ILE A 46 -2.26 9.36 15.40
CA ILE A 46 -3.70 9.21 15.14
C ILE A 46 -4.54 9.62 16.36
N GLU A 47 -4.13 9.23 17.58
CA GLU A 47 -4.78 9.64 18.83
C GLU A 47 -4.76 11.16 19.02
N GLU A 48 -3.68 11.83 18.57
CA GLU A 48 -3.58 13.29 18.53
C GLU A 48 -4.47 13.92 17.41
N LYS A 49 -5.31 13.12 16.71
CA LYS A 49 -6.17 13.53 15.59
C LYS A 49 -5.39 14.15 14.43
N LYS A 50 -4.19 13.68 14.19
CA LYS A 50 -3.35 14.06 13.06
C LYS A 50 -3.28 12.92 12.04
N VAL A 51 -3.08 13.28 10.77
CA VAL A 51 -2.82 12.30 9.70
C VAL A 51 -1.32 12.03 9.64
N PRO A 52 -0.86 10.79 9.91
CA PRO A 52 0.56 10.45 9.73
C PRO A 52 0.89 10.39 8.23
N VAL A 53 1.92 11.12 7.80
CA VAL A 53 2.46 11.11 6.44
C VAL A 53 3.82 10.44 6.48
N ILE A 54 3.89 9.21 6.00
CA ILE A 54 5.06 8.34 6.20
C ILE A 54 5.86 8.23 4.91
N ALA A 55 7.16 8.55 4.99
CA ALA A 55 8.08 8.33 3.88
C ALA A 55 8.44 6.83 3.76
N PRO A 56 8.55 6.27 2.54
CA PRO A 56 8.91 4.87 2.33
C PRO A 56 10.43 4.66 2.47
N LEU A 57 10.94 4.96 3.66
CA LEU A 57 12.34 4.83 4.04
C LEU A 57 12.45 4.00 5.31
N GLY A 58 13.49 3.16 5.41
CA GLY A 58 13.77 2.36 6.59
C GLY A 58 15.24 2.44 7.01
N LEU A 59 15.55 2.08 8.25
CA LEU A 59 16.91 1.92 8.72
C LEU A 59 17.23 0.44 8.90
N ASP A 60 18.41 0.03 8.47
CA ASP A 60 18.96 -1.28 8.83
C ASP A 60 19.63 -1.26 10.21
N ASN A 61 20.15 -2.40 10.63
CA ASN A 61 20.84 -2.57 11.92
C ASN A 61 22.15 -1.75 12.05
N GLU A 62 22.67 -1.24 10.93
CA GLU A 62 23.84 -0.36 10.89
C GLU A 62 23.45 1.12 10.82
N ASN A 63 22.16 1.44 10.99
CA ASN A 63 21.58 2.78 10.82
C ASN A 63 21.73 3.37 9.40
N CYS A 64 21.93 2.53 8.39
CA CYS A 64 21.92 2.97 7.01
C CYS A 64 20.49 3.14 6.52
N VAL A 65 20.22 4.23 5.81
CA VAL A 65 18.89 4.50 5.23
C VAL A 65 18.71 3.70 3.94
N HIS A 66 17.61 2.98 3.85
CA HIS A 66 17.20 2.24 2.66
C HIS A 66 15.89 2.79 2.11
N ASN A 67 15.82 2.87 0.78
CA ASN A 67 14.56 3.08 0.08
C ASN A 67 13.72 1.79 0.13
N ILE A 68 12.42 1.93 0.28
CA ILE A 68 11.48 0.80 0.27
C ILE A 68 10.43 1.07 -0.80
N ASN A 69 9.95 0.03 -1.49
CA ASN A 69 8.81 0.18 -2.37
C ASN A 69 7.59 0.70 -1.57
N ALA A 70 6.94 1.76 -2.05
CA ALA A 70 5.86 2.43 -1.33
C ALA A 70 4.66 1.52 -1.07
N ASP A 71 4.29 0.66 -2.04
CA ASP A 71 3.18 -0.28 -1.88
C ASP A 71 3.52 -1.34 -0.81
N THR A 72 4.78 -1.78 -0.75
CA THR A 72 5.27 -2.72 0.27
C THR A 72 5.21 -2.11 1.68
N VAL A 73 5.66 -0.85 1.83
CA VAL A 73 5.55 -0.14 3.13
C VAL A 73 4.10 0.03 3.54
N ALA A 74 3.25 0.51 2.61
CA ALA A 74 1.84 0.72 2.89
C ALA A 74 1.16 -0.58 3.33
N GLY A 75 1.46 -1.70 2.66
CA GLY A 75 0.98 -3.03 3.03
C GLY A 75 1.46 -3.48 4.41
N ALA A 76 2.75 -3.31 4.71
CA ALA A 76 3.33 -3.67 6.02
C ALA A 76 2.68 -2.88 7.16
N ILE A 77 2.51 -1.56 6.99
CA ILE A 77 1.85 -0.70 7.97
C ILE A 77 0.37 -1.09 8.13
N ALA A 78 -0.34 -1.32 7.03
CA ALA A 78 -1.75 -1.71 7.07
C ALA A 78 -1.97 -3.03 7.83
N LYS A 79 -1.11 -4.03 7.62
CA LYS A 79 -1.12 -5.31 8.37
C LYS A 79 -0.87 -5.06 9.85
N LYS A 80 0.15 -4.28 10.20
CA LYS A 80 0.56 -4.02 11.59
C LYS A 80 -0.53 -3.28 12.38
N LEU A 81 -1.21 -2.33 11.74
CA LEU A 81 -2.32 -1.56 12.33
C LEU A 81 -3.67 -2.30 12.30
N ASN A 82 -3.74 -3.51 11.74
CA ASN A 82 -5.01 -4.20 11.45
C ASN A 82 -6.00 -3.28 10.73
N ALA A 83 -5.51 -2.57 9.71
CA ALA A 83 -6.29 -1.56 9.00
C ALA A 83 -7.55 -2.17 8.38
N ARG A 84 -8.66 -1.44 8.45
CA ARG A 84 -9.91 -1.87 7.82
C ARG A 84 -9.78 -1.93 6.30
N ARG A 85 -9.04 -0.98 5.70
CA ARG A 85 -8.86 -0.87 4.25
C ARG A 85 -7.49 -0.30 3.94
N LEU A 86 -6.86 -0.81 2.88
CA LEU A 86 -5.69 -0.23 2.24
C LEU A 86 -6.09 0.24 0.84
N ILE A 87 -5.75 1.47 0.49
CA ILE A 87 -5.98 2.03 -0.85
C ILE A 87 -4.62 2.28 -1.48
N ILE A 88 -4.34 1.59 -2.57
CA ILE A 88 -3.15 1.78 -3.40
C ILE A 88 -3.51 2.69 -4.57
N MET A 89 -2.91 3.86 -4.61
CA MET A 89 -3.07 4.78 -5.74
C MET A 89 -2.01 4.46 -6.80
N SER A 90 -2.47 4.19 -8.02
CA SER A 90 -1.61 3.78 -9.13
C SER A 90 -1.84 4.65 -10.37
N ASP A 91 -1.08 4.41 -11.40
CA ASP A 91 -1.24 5.00 -12.73
C ASP A 91 -2.12 4.14 -13.66
N VAL A 92 -2.82 3.16 -13.09
CA VAL A 92 -3.80 2.32 -13.77
C VAL A 92 -5.16 2.40 -13.09
N GLU A 93 -6.24 2.14 -13.83
CA GLU A 93 -7.60 2.21 -13.31
C GLU A 93 -7.90 1.15 -12.24
N GLY A 94 -7.17 0.07 -12.23
CA GLY A 94 -7.33 -1.14 -11.45
C GLY A 94 -6.91 -2.34 -12.27
N VAL A 95 -7.47 -3.51 -12.00
CA VAL A 95 -7.26 -4.73 -12.77
C VAL A 95 -8.28 -4.78 -13.90
N LEU A 96 -7.80 -4.92 -15.12
CA LEU A 96 -8.65 -5.03 -16.32
C LEU A 96 -8.73 -6.48 -16.76
N ASP A 97 -9.87 -6.87 -17.32
CA ASP A 97 -10.02 -8.16 -17.99
C ASP A 97 -9.43 -8.13 -19.43
N LYS A 98 -9.59 -9.23 -20.17
CA LYS A 98 -9.12 -9.35 -21.57
C LYS A 98 -9.80 -8.37 -22.54
N ASN A 99 -11.00 -7.91 -22.22
CA ASN A 99 -11.74 -6.93 -23.01
C ASN A 99 -11.37 -5.48 -22.61
N LYS A 100 -10.46 -5.31 -21.63
CA LYS A 100 -10.09 -4.03 -20.99
C LYS A 100 -11.20 -3.43 -20.15
N ASP A 101 -12.14 -4.23 -19.69
CA ASP A 101 -13.16 -3.82 -18.74
C ASP A 101 -12.61 -3.92 -17.30
N LEU A 102 -12.92 -2.93 -16.46
CA LEU A 102 -12.47 -2.88 -15.08
C LEU A 102 -13.16 -3.97 -14.26
N LEU A 103 -12.35 -4.83 -13.62
CA LEU A 103 -12.82 -5.78 -12.63
C LEU A 103 -13.01 -5.07 -11.29
N SER A 104 -14.24 -4.91 -10.85
CA SER A 104 -14.56 -4.18 -9.61
C SER A 104 -14.12 -4.93 -8.34
N GLU A 105 -14.10 -6.26 -8.38
CA GLU A 105 -13.69 -7.12 -7.26
C GLU A 105 -13.05 -8.40 -7.80
N ILE A 106 -11.95 -8.84 -7.16
CA ILE A 106 -11.26 -10.09 -7.47
C ILE A 106 -10.79 -10.79 -6.18
N ASP A 107 -10.85 -12.11 -6.20
CA ASP A 107 -10.32 -12.98 -5.14
C ASP A 107 -8.99 -13.64 -5.51
N SER A 108 -8.41 -14.38 -4.56
CA SER A 108 -7.14 -15.07 -4.75
C SER A 108 -7.15 -16.08 -5.90
N LYS A 109 -8.27 -16.76 -6.13
CA LYS A 109 -8.41 -17.75 -7.20
C LYS A 109 -8.50 -17.09 -8.58
N GLN A 110 -9.26 -16.01 -8.67
CA GLN A 110 -9.35 -15.22 -9.89
C GLN A 110 -8.00 -14.61 -10.26
N ILE A 111 -7.24 -14.08 -9.26
CA ILE A 111 -5.89 -13.55 -9.47
C ILE A 111 -4.97 -14.60 -10.09
N GLN A 112 -4.95 -15.83 -9.55
CA GLN A 112 -4.12 -16.91 -10.10
C GLN A 112 -4.47 -17.24 -11.56
N ASN A 113 -5.76 -17.23 -11.90
CA ASN A 113 -6.20 -17.45 -13.27
C ASN A 113 -5.76 -16.32 -14.21
N LEU A 114 -5.93 -15.05 -13.76
CA LEU A 114 -5.56 -13.86 -14.54
C LEU A 114 -4.04 -13.74 -14.76
N ILE A 115 -3.22 -14.24 -13.83
CA ILE A 115 -1.77 -14.32 -14.01
C ILE A 115 -1.42 -15.46 -14.97
N SER A 116 -2.02 -16.66 -14.80
CA SER A 116 -1.71 -17.83 -15.62
C SER A 116 -2.08 -17.64 -17.08
N ASP A 117 -3.16 -16.92 -17.36
CA ASP A 117 -3.62 -16.61 -18.72
C ASP A 117 -3.05 -15.29 -19.29
N LYS A 118 -2.10 -14.66 -18.56
CA LYS A 118 -1.39 -13.43 -18.93
C LYS A 118 -2.28 -12.20 -19.09
N THR A 119 -3.45 -12.17 -18.48
CA THR A 119 -4.28 -10.96 -18.39
C THR A 119 -3.62 -9.96 -17.42
N ILE A 120 -3.03 -10.47 -16.33
CA ILE A 120 -2.15 -9.70 -15.44
C ILE A 120 -0.70 -10.07 -15.79
N ASP A 121 0.11 -9.08 -16.15
CA ASP A 121 1.50 -9.27 -16.51
C ASP A 121 2.41 -8.16 -15.96
N GLY A 122 3.74 -8.31 -16.21
CA GLY A 122 4.75 -7.30 -15.94
C GLY A 122 4.72 -6.75 -14.51
N GLY A 123 4.75 -5.43 -14.40
CA GLY A 123 4.79 -4.71 -13.12
C GLY A 123 3.51 -4.81 -12.28
N MET A 124 2.41 -5.27 -12.86
CA MET A 124 1.17 -5.48 -12.11
C MET A 124 1.22 -6.73 -11.22
N ILE A 125 1.96 -7.77 -11.60
CA ILE A 125 2.08 -9.01 -10.83
C ILE A 125 2.54 -8.72 -9.39
N PRO A 126 3.72 -8.11 -9.14
CA PRO A 126 4.19 -7.87 -7.78
C PRO A 126 3.25 -6.95 -6.97
N LYS A 127 2.57 -6.01 -7.64
CA LYS A 127 1.57 -5.15 -6.99
C LYS A 127 0.36 -5.96 -6.49
N ILE A 128 -0.18 -6.83 -7.34
CA ILE A 128 -1.32 -7.69 -6.99
C ILE A 128 -0.94 -8.71 -5.91
N GLU A 129 0.25 -9.32 -6.01
CA GLU A 129 0.75 -10.26 -5.01
C GLU A 129 0.90 -9.59 -3.63
N ASN A 130 1.43 -8.36 -3.58
CA ASN A 130 1.50 -7.58 -2.35
C ASN A 130 0.10 -7.26 -1.80
N CYS A 131 -0.85 -6.86 -2.65
CA CYS A 131 -2.22 -6.60 -2.25
C CYS A 131 -2.92 -7.85 -1.70
N LEU A 132 -2.71 -8.99 -2.34
CA LEU A 132 -3.26 -10.27 -1.90
C LEU A 132 -2.66 -10.71 -0.55
N ASP A 133 -1.33 -10.60 -0.38
CA ASP A 133 -0.67 -10.87 0.90
C ASP A 133 -1.28 -10.02 2.03
N VAL A 134 -1.48 -8.73 1.78
CA VAL A 134 -2.09 -7.82 2.76
C VAL A 134 -3.53 -8.22 3.11
N ALA A 135 -4.33 -8.59 2.12
CA ALA A 135 -5.71 -9.05 2.34
C ALA A 135 -5.77 -10.38 3.11
N GLN A 136 -4.84 -11.31 2.83
CA GLN A 136 -4.74 -12.59 3.54
C GLN A 136 -4.28 -12.43 4.99
N ASN A 137 -3.52 -11.37 5.30
CA ASN A 137 -2.94 -11.10 6.61
C ASN A 137 -3.71 -10.07 7.45
N GLY A 138 -5.04 -10.01 7.31
CA GLY A 138 -5.93 -9.34 8.27
C GLY A 138 -6.56 -8.03 7.79
N VAL A 139 -6.09 -7.42 6.72
CA VAL A 139 -6.72 -6.23 6.14
C VAL A 139 -7.96 -6.65 5.36
N LYS A 140 -9.15 -6.11 5.74
CA LYS A 140 -10.45 -6.57 5.22
C LYS A 140 -10.70 -6.28 3.75
N GLY A 141 -10.00 -5.32 3.17
CA GLY A 141 -10.07 -5.00 1.75
C GLY A 141 -8.87 -4.17 1.32
N VAL A 142 -8.29 -4.55 0.21
CA VAL A 142 -7.21 -3.80 -0.44
C VAL A 142 -7.72 -3.36 -1.80
N VAL A 143 -7.65 -2.07 -2.10
CA VAL A 143 -8.20 -1.50 -3.33
C VAL A 143 -7.09 -0.83 -4.13
N ILE A 144 -7.04 -1.11 -5.43
CA ILE A 144 -6.19 -0.39 -6.38
C ILE A 144 -7.07 0.60 -7.13
N ILE A 145 -6.71 1.88 -7.08
CA ILE A 145 -7.44 2.96 -7.76
C ILE A 145 -6.53 3.78 -8.66
N ASP A 146 -7.11 4.47 -9.64
CA ASP A 146 -6.40 5.42 -10.49
C ASP A 146 -6.13 6.72 -9.75
N GLY A 147 -4.87 6.97 -9.41
CA GLY A 147 -4.43 8.20 -8.75
C GLY A 147 -4.47 9.44 -9.65
N ARG A 148 -4.64 9.28 -10.96
CA ARG A 148 -4.75 10.40 -11.93
C ARG A 148 -6.19 10.93 -12.03
N LYS A 149 -7.19 10.13 -11.63
CA LYS A 149 -8.59 10.54 -11.62
C LYS A 149 -8.86 11.47 -10.45
N ASN A 150 -9.43 12.62 -10.72
CA ASN A 150 -9.81 13.56 -9.68
C ASN A 150 -10.82 12.92 -8.72
N HIS A 151 -10.57 13.08 -7.43
CA HIS A 151 -11.45 12.60 -6.35
C HIS A 151 -11.65 11.08 -6.28
N SER A 152 -10.77 10.28 -6.91
CA SER A 152 -10.89 8.81 -6.90
C SER A 152 -11.01 8.21 -5.48
N ILE A 153 -10.28 8.75 -4.51
CA ILE A 153 -10.39 8.35 -3.09
C ILE A 153 -11.81 8.60 -2.55
N LEU A 154 -12.41 9.75 -2.87
CA LEU A 154 -13.77 10.07 -2.40
C LEU A 154 -14.80 9.12 -3.01
N PHE A 155 -14.69 8.83 -4.31
CA PHE A 155 -15.55 7.85 -4.97
C PHE A 155 -15.39 6.47 -4.35
N GLU A 156 -14.16 6.05 -4.08
CA GLU A 156 -13.90 4.75 -3.46
C GLU A 156 -14.47 4.65 -2.03
N LEU A 157 -14.39 5.71 -1.25
CA LEU A 157 -14.83 5.67 0.14
C LEU A 157 -16.33 5.94 0.33
N LEU A 158 -16.96 6.69 -0.56
CA LEU A 158 -18.29 7.27 -0.38
C LEU A 158 -19.33 6.77 -1.40
N SER A 159 -18.95 5.98 -2.41
CA SER A 159 -19.90 5.38 -3.35
C SER A 159 -20.00 3.87 -3.18
N ASP A 160 -21.15 3.31 -3.53
CA ASP A 160 -21.40 1.85 -3.45
C ASP A 160 -20.60 1.07 -4.50
N LYS A 161 -20.24 1.72 -5.61
CA LYS A 161 -19.51 1.07 -6.72
C LYS A 161 -18.00 1.08 -6.56
N GLY A 162 -17.47 1.98 -5.70
CA GLY A 162 -16.04 2.23 -5.64
C GLY A 162 -15.49 2.91 -6.90
N SER A 163 -14.16 2.95 -7.04
CA SER A 163 -13.49 3.60 -8.18
C SER A 163 -12.35 2.77 -8.79
N GLY A 164 -12.14 1.56 -8.30
CA GLY A 164 -11.04 0.69 -8.71
C GLY A 164 -11.35 -0.79 -8.55
N THR A 165 -10.33 -1.60 -8.30
CA THR A 165 -10.45 -3.04 -8.07
C THR A 165 -10.24 -3.36 -6.60
N LEU A 166 -11.25 -3.95 -5.97
CA LEU A 166 -11.18 -4.49 -4.61
C LEU A 166 -10.60 -5.91 -4.65
N ILE A 167 -9.56 -6.13 -3.87
CA ILE A 167 -8.91 -7.44 -3.68
C ILE A 167 -9.31 -7.97 -2.32
N ARG A 168 -9.86 -9.17 -2.31
CA ARG A 168 -10.25 -9.91 -1.10
C ARG A 168 -9.50 -11.24 -0.96
N LYS A 169 -9.59 -11.77 0.24
CA LYS A 169 -9.09 -13.10 0.57
C LYS A 169 -9.86 -14.19 -0.16
#